data_55ce9374f3f26865099174efc2306e89
#
_entry.id   55ce9374f3f26865099174efc2306e89
#
_cell.length_a   1.000
_cell.length_b   1.000
_cell.length_c   1.000
_cell.angle_alpha   90.00
_cell.angle_beta   90.00
_cell.angle_gamma   90.00
#
_symmetry.space_group_name_H-M   'P 1'
#
loop_
_entity.id
_entity.type
_entity.pdbx_description
1 polymer ?
#
loop_
_entity_poly.entity_id
_entity_poly.type
_entity_poly.pdbx_seq_one_letter_code
_entity_poly.pdbx_strand_id
1 'polypeptide(L)' 'MSKLLIGNNVRKLRFEHDEMTQEQLAEKVGVTRQTIVAIEKGNYSPSLELAFRIALAFDVPLHEVFFIEDQT' A
#
# COMPACT_ATOMS: atom_id res chain seq x y z
N MET A 1 11.19 23.68 -1.84
CA MET A 1 10.27 22.90 -1.01
C MET A 1 10.68 21.44 -1.02
N SER A 2 10.76 20.83 0.12
CA SER A 2 11.16 19.43 0.21
C SER A 2 10.08 18.52 -0.32
N LYS A 3 10.49 17.47 -0.99
CA LYS A 3 9.58 16.45 -1.44
C LYS A 3 9.20 15.56 -0.27
N LEU A 4 7.91 15.31 -0.09
CA LEU A 4 7.44 14.42 0.95
C LEU A 4 7.66 12.97 0.53
N LEU A 5 8.31 12.20 1.39
CA LEU A 5 8.54 10.78 1.13
C LEU A 5 7.47 9.97 1.86
N ILE A 6 6.78 9.13 1.10
CA ILE A 6 5.72 8.27 1.62
C ILE A 6 6.21 6.83 1.58
N GLY A 7 6.24 6.20 2.74
CA GLY A 7 6.54 4.78 2.82
C GLY A 7 5.28 3.96 2.99
N ASN A 8 5.41 2.66 2.86
CA ASN A 8 4.25 1.79 3.05
C ASN A 8 4.65 0.44 3.64
N ASN A 9 3.68 -0.21 4.26
CA ASN A 9 3.81 -1.54 4.84
C ASN A 9 3.00 -2.57 4.06
N VAL A 10 2.70 -2.31 2.80
CA VAL A 10 1.81 -3.19 2.02
C VAL A 10 2.35 -4.61 1.98
N ARG A 11 3.64 -4.78 1.67
CA ARG A 11 4.24 -6.11 1.62
C ARG A 11 4.18 -6.82 2.98
N LYS A 12 4.52 -6.09 4.04
CA LYS A 12 4.49 -6.65 5.40
C LYS A 12 3.09 -7.10 5.76
N LEU A 13 2.10 -6.26 5.47
CA LEU A 13 0.71 -6.57 5.79
C LEU A 13 0.21 -7.78 4.98
N ARG A 14 0.65 -7.90 3.72
CA ARG A 14 0.30 -9.08 2.93
C ARG A 14 0.79 -10.36 3.59
N PHE A 15 2.05 -10.37 4.02
CA PHE A 15 2.60 -11.56 4.69
C PHE A 15 1.87 -11.87 5.99
N GLU A 16 1.44 -10.85 6.72
CA GLU A 16 0.71 -11.03 7.97
C GLU A 16 -0.72 -11.51 7.75
N HIS A 17 -1.21 -11.46 6.50
CA HIS A 17 -2.55 -11.90 6.13
C HIS A 17 -2.47 -13.17 5.28
N ASP A 18 -1.98 -14.26 5.88
CA ASP A 18 -1.86 -15.57 5.24
C ASP A 18 -0.99 -15.54 3.99
N GLU A 19 0.09 -14.77 4.03
CA GLU A 19 1.02 -14.66 2.90
C GLU A 19 0.30 -14.28 1.60
N MET A 20 -0.61 -13.32 1.69
CA MET A 20 -1.37 -12.85 0.55
C MET A 20 -0.45 -12.44 -0.60
N THR A 21 -0.76 -12.86 -1.82
CA THR A 21 0.04 -12.47 -2.98
C THR A 21 -0.34 -11.07 -3.45
N GLN A 22 0.54 -10.47 -4.25
CA GLN A 22 0.25 -9.17 -4.86
C GLN A 22 -1.00 -9.26 -5.73
N GLU A 23 -1.17 -10.37 -6.45
CA GLU A 23 -2.33 -10.56 -7.31
C GLU A 23 -3.63 -10.66 -6.49
N GLN A 24 -3.58 -11.37 -5.36
CA GLN A 24 -4.75 -11.46 -4.49
C GLN A 24 -5.15 -10.09 -3.94
N LEU A 25 -4.17 -9.29 -3.53
CA LEU A 25 -4.47 -7.95 -3.05
C LEU A 25 -5.04 -7.09 -4.17
N ALA A 26 -4.44 -7.18 -5.37
CA ALA A 26 -4.91 -6.41 -6.52
C ALA A 26 -6.38 -6.72 -6.81
N GLU A 27 -6.77 -7.99 -6.79
CA GLU A 27 -8.16 -8.37 -6.99
C GLU A 27 -9.07 -7.80 -5.91
N LYS A 28 -8.62 -7.86 -4.66
CA LYS A 28 -9.44 -7.35 -3.54
C LYS A 28 -9.74 -5.86 -3.66
N VAL A 29 -8.78 -5.09 -4.14
CA VAL A 29 -8.93 -3.64 -4.19
C VAL A 29 -9.26 -3.11 -5.58
N GLY A 30 -9.37 -4.00 -6.58
CA GLY A 30 -9.87 -3.62 -7.90
C GLY A 30 -8.85 -2.95 -8.80
N VAL A 31 -7.58 -3.33 -8.71
CA VAL A 31 -6.53 -2.81 -9.58
C VAL A 31 -5.71 -3.96 -10.16
N THR A 32 -4.75 -3.64 -11.03
CA THR A 32 -3.87 -4.65 -11.59
C THR A 32 -2.72 -4.98 -10.63
N ARG A 33 -2.12 -6.15 -10.83
CA ARG A 33 -0.94 -6.54 -10.06
C ARG A 33 0.18 -5.53 -10.20
N GLN A 34 0.39 -4.97 -11.41
CA GLN A 34 1.42 -3.99 -11.65
C GLN A 34 1.24 -2.75 -10.76
N THR A 35 0.00 -2.36 -10.52
CA THR A 35 -0.27 -1.24 -9.63
C THR A 35 0.22 -1.54 -8.22
N ILE A 36 -0.04 -2.73 -7.70
CA ILE A 36 0.43 -3.13 -6.37
C ILE A 36 1.96 -3.17 -6.34
N VAL A 37 2.60 -3.74 -7.38
CA VAL A 37 4.06 -3.77 -7.46
C VAL A 37 4.63 -2.36 -7.38
N ALA A 38 4.07 -1.42 -8.15
CA ALA A 38 4.55 -0.05 -8.18
C ALA A 38 4.36 0.65 -6.83
N ILE A 39 3.23 0.40 -6.17
CA ILE A 39 2.98 0.96 -4.82
C ILE A 39 4.02 0.44 -3.84
N GLU A 40 4.27 -0.87 -3.82
CA GLU A 40 5.21 -1.45 -2.86
C GLU A 40 6.63 -0.95 -3.07
N LYS A 41 7.00 -0.63 -4.31
CA LYS A 41 8.32 -0.09 -4.61
C LYS A 41 8.43 1.42 -4.34
N GLY A 42 7.31 2.07 -4.05
CA GLY A 42 7.30 3.51 -3.85
C GLY A 42 7.33 4.32 -5.14
N ASN A 43 7.07 3.69 -6.28
CA ASN A 43 7.10 4.36 -7.59
C ASN A 43 5.75 4.94 -7.99
N TYR A 44 4.70 4.68 -7.22
CA TYR A 44 3.37 5.11 -7.55
C TYR A 44 2.61 5.44 -6.26
N SER A 45 2.06 6.63 -6.19
CA SER A 45 1.25 7.06 -5.05
C SER A 45 -0.22 6.77 -5.38
N PRO A 46 -0.89 5.91 -4.63
CA PRO A 46 -2.29 5.60 -4.93
C PRO A 46 -3.18 6.79 -4.68
N SER A 47 -4.34 6.81 -5.34
CA SER A 47 -5.38 7.76 -5.01
C SER A 47 -5.83 7.54 -3.56
N LEU A 48 -6.48 8.54 -2.99
CA LEU A 48 -6.99 8.41 -1.63
C LEU A 48 -7.97 7.24 -1.53
N GLU A 49 -8.83 7.10 -2.52
CA GLU A 49 -9.79 5.98 -2.54
C GLU A 49 -9.07 4.63 -2.53
N LEU A 50 -8.05 4.46 -3.37
CA LEU A 50 -7.33 3.21 -3.43
C LEU A 50 -6.58 2.96 -2.11
N ALA A 51 -6.00 3.99 -1.52
CA ALA A 51 -5.32 3.86 -0.24
C ALA A 51 -6.27 3.36 0.85
N PHE A 52 -7.48 3.91 0.89
CA PHE A 52 -8.48 3.44 1.86
C PHE A 52 -8.93 2.01 1.57
N ARG A 53 -9.07 1.65 0.29
CA ARG A 53 -9.44 0.26 -0.06
C ARG A 53 -8.38 -0.73 0.42
N ILE A 54 -7.12 -0.36 0.29
CA ILE A 54 -6.04 -1.22 0.76
C ILE A 54 -6.11 -1.37 2.29
N ALA A 55 -6.31 -0.27 3.00
CA ALA A 55 -6.42 -0.31 4.46
C ALA A 55 -7.59 -1.19 4.89
N LEU A 56 -8.73 -1.07 4.21
CA LEU A 56 -9.89 -1.90 4.50
C LEU A 56 -9.63 -3.38 4.20
N ALA A 57 -8.89 -3.67 3.14
CA ALA A 57 -8.56 -5.06 2.79
C ALA A 57 -7.75 -5.73 3.89
N PHE A 58 -6.92 -4.97 4.60
CA PHE A 58 -6.12 -5.47 5.71
C PHE A 58 -6.77 -5.25 7.07
N ASP A 59 -7.90 -4.57 7.09
CA ASP A 59 -8.62 -4.26 8.35
C ASP A 59 -7.74 -3.50 9.33
N VAL A 60 -7.02 -2.49 8.84
CA VAL A 60 -6.15 -1.63 9.65
C VAL A 60 -6.41 -0.17 9.30
N PRO A 61 -6.06 0.76 10.19
CA PRO A 61 -6.17 2.18 9.84
C PRO A 61 -5.18 2.57 8.75
N LEU A 62 -5.51 3.62 8.02
CA LEU A 62 -4.72 4.07 6.88
C LEU A 62 -3.25 4.32 7.25
N HIS A 63 -3.02 4.90 8.43
CA HIS A 63 -1.65 5.24 8.84
C HIS A 63 -0.79 4.02 9.13
N GLU A 64 -1.38 2.83 9.23
CA GLU A 64 -0.59 1.59 9.35
C GLU A 64 -0.19 1.05 7.98
N VAL A 65 -0.85 1.52 6.92
CA VAL A 65 -0.48 1.13 5.56
C VAL A 65 0.50 2.10 4.95
N PHE A 66 0.21 3.40 5.05
CA PHE A 66 1.04 4.46 4.46
C PHE A 66 1.46 5.43 5.55
N PHE A 67 2.70 5.89 5.47
CA PHE A 67 3.25 6.78 6.48
C PHE A 67 4.28 7.72 5.85
N ILE A 68 4.57 8.78 6.55
CA ILE A 68 5.59 9.73 6.12
C ILE A 68 6.94 9.22 6.60
N GLU A 69 7.88 9.04 5.67
CA GLU A 69 9.22 8.60 6.03
C GLU A 69 10.04 9.78 6.56
N ASP A 70 10.96 9.47 7.46
CA ASP A 70 11.87 10.45 7.98
C ASP A 70 12.80 10.94 6.86
N GLN A 71 12.88 12.26 6.72
CA GLN A 71 13.65 12.88 5.64
C GLN A 71 14.97 13.45 6.10
N THR A 72 15.34 13.29 7.35
CA THR A 72 16.59 13.82 7.85
C THR A 72 17.80 13.03 7.39
#